data_6f830fc27c42e73f36e5ba1cb560145f
#
_entry.id   6f830fc27c42e73f36e5ba1cb560145f
#
_cell.length_a   1.000
_cell.length_b   1.000
_cell.length_c   1.000
_cell.angle_alpha   90.00
_cell.angle_beta   90.00
_cell.angle_gamma   90.00
#
_symmetry.space_group_name_H-M   'P 1'
#
loop_
_entity.id
_entity.type
_entity.pdbx_description
1 polymer ?
#
loop_
_entity_poly.entity_id
_entity_poly.type
_entity_poly.pdbx_seq_one_letter_code
_entity_poly.pdbx_strand_id
1 'polypeptide(L)'
;MVADFSGKNIQLNISVKPYTDNVLEQHGTGRKFMIRTFDADVLEEELIWHRDKSNRQIHILGGDGWQLQFEDKLPEELTVGQDYYIPKMTYHRVIKGEKDLIIRIENI
;
A
#
# COMPACT_ATOMS: atom_id res chain seq x y z
N MET A 1 0.83 -1.12 32.04
CA MET A 1 0.84 -1.47 31.74
C MET A 1 1.09 -1.79 31.25
N VAL A 2 1.25 -1.77 31.20
CA VAL A 2 1.42 -2.14 30.78
C VAL A 2 1.84 -2.46 30.35
N ALA A 3 2.00 -2.41 30.37
CA ALA A 3 2.18 -2.75 30.11
C ALA A 3 2.57 -3.12 29.77
N ASP A 4 2.70 -3.16 29.99
CA ASP A 4 2.89 -3.50 29.82
C ASP A 4 3.19 -3.76 29.37
N PHE A 5 3.49 -3.73 29.52
CA PHE A 5 3.57 -3.88 29.23
C PHE A 5 4.00 -4.10 28.86
N SER A 6 4.09 -4.11 29.12
CA SER A 6 4.34 -4.20 28.80
C SER A 6 4.71 -4.36 28.24
N GLY A 7 4.87 -4.34 28.22
CA GLY A 7 4.94 -4.23 27.68
C GLY A 7 5.36 -4.33 27.00
N LYS A 8 5.56 -4.42 27.16
CA LYS A 8 5.77 -4.33 26.52
C LYS A 8 6.01 -4.18 25.73
N ASN A 9 6.12 -4.13 25.81
CA ASN A 9 6.19 -3.89 25.03
C ASN A 9 6.46 -3.69 24.28
N ILE A 10 6.57 -3.81 24.33
CA ILE A 10 6.70 -3.51 23.63
C ILE A 10 6.98 -3.56 22.70
N GLN A 11 7.00 -3.51 22.49
CA GLN A 11 7.11 -3.36 21.63
C GLN A 11 7.03 -3.30 20.78
N LEU A 12 6.83 -3.40 20.87
CA LEU A 12 6.62 -3.15 20.19
C LEU A 12 6.62 -2.59 19.44
N ASN A 13 6.67 -2.14 19.58
CA ASN A 13 6.60 -1.49 18.73
C ASN A 13 7.00 -1.33 17.68
N ILE A 14 7.20 -1.07 17.65
CA ILE A 14 7.56 -1.68 16.38
C ILE A 14 6.67 -1.12 15.30
N SER A 15 7.30 -0.67 14.21
CA SER A 15 6.53 -0.18 13.10
C SER A 15 5.82 -1.36 12.44
N VAL A 16 4.50 -1.38 12.52
CA VAL A 16 3.67 -2.33 11.81
C VAL A 16 3.26 -1.66 10.50
N LYS A 17 3.56 -2.31 9.39
CA LYS A 17 3.17 -1.77 8.09
C LYS A 17 1.65 -1.81 7.94
N PRO A 18 1.05 -0.82 7.27
CA PRO A 18 -0.39 -0.81 7.05
C PRO A 18 -0.87 -1.82 6.01
N TYR A 19 0.01 -2.68 5.55
CA TYR A 19 -0.28 -3.64 4.49
C TYR A 19 0.57 -4.89 4.66
N THR A 20 0.16 -5.95 3.97
CA THR A 20 0.95 -7.18 3.86
C THR A 20 1.33 -7.39 2.40
N ASP A 21 2.51 -7.96 2.18
CA ASP A 21 3.06 -8.17 0.83
C ASP A 21 3.33 -9.64 0.59
N ASN A 22 3.05 -10.07 -0.65
CA ASN A 22 3.51 -11.35 -1.18
C ASN A 22 4.26 -11.08 -2.47
N VAL A 23 5.49 -11.58 -2.58
CA VAL A 23 6.29 -11.42 -3.77
C VAL A 23 6.09 -12.65 -4.64
N LEU A 24 5.72 -12.42 -5.90
CA LEU A 24 5.51 -13.47 -6.87
C LEU A 24 6.47 -13.27 -8.03
N GLU A 25 6.97 -14.39 -8.58
CA GLU A 25 7.83 -14.35 -9.75
C GLU A 25 7.10 -14.98 -10.91
N GLN A 26 7.06 -14.28 -12.05
CA GLN A 26 6.42 -14.82 -13.23
C GLN A 26 7.31 -15.93 -13.81
N HIS A 27 6.72 -17.11 -13.96
CA HIS A 27 7.42 -18.29 -14.38
C HIS A 27 8.18 -18.07 -15.70
N GLY A 28 9.47 -18.36 -15.71
CA GLY A 28 10.28 -18.34 -16.91
C GLY A 28 10.72 -16.97 -17.39
N THR A 29 10.34 -15.88 -16.73
CA THR A 29 10.67 -14.54 -17.19
C THR A 29 11.60 -13.78 -16.27
N GLY A 30 11.73 -14.20 -15.02
CA GLY A 30 12.47 -13.45 -14.01
C GLY A 30 11.76 -12.20 -13.52
N ARG A 31 10.57 -11.87 -14.05
CA ARG A 31 9.82 -10.71 -13.60
C ARG A 31 9.17 -11.00 -12.26
N LYS A 32 9.21 -9.99 -11.38
CA LYS A 32 8.65 -10.10 -10.05
C LYS A 32 7.51 -9.11 -9.89
N PHE A 33 6.47 -9.58 -9.24
CA PHE A 33 5.32 -8.75 -8.87
C PHE A 33 5.16 -8.83 -7.37
N MET A 34 4.62 -7.77 -6.81
CA MET A 34 4.25 -7.77 -5.40
C MET A 34 2.74 -7.63 -5.32
N ILE A 35 2.11 -8.53 -4.56
CA ILE A 35 0.70 -8.38 -4.25
C ILE A 35 0.61 -7.78 -2.87
N ARG A 36 0.08 -6.57 -2.79
CA ARG A 36 -0.05 -5.85 -1.53
C ARG A 36 -1.50 -5.76 -1.14
N THR A 37 -1.77 -6.09 0.12
CA THR A 37 -3.12 -6.02 0.66
C THR A 37 -3.14 -5.03 1.81
N PHE A 38 -4.00 -4.00 1.68
CA PHE A 38 -4.31 -3.09 2.77
C PHE A 38 -5.60 -3.55 3.41
N ASP A 39 -5.55 -3.83 4.71
CA ASP A 39 -6.71 -4.27 5.45
C ASP A 39 -7.74 -3.16 5.55
N ALA A 40 -9.01 -3.50 5.43
CA ALA A 40 -10.09 -2.53 5.56
C ALA A 40 -10.09 -1.85 6.93
N ASP A 41 -9.52 -2.51 7.93
CA ASP A 41 -9.47 -2.00 9.30
C ASP A 41 -8.23 -1.17 9.60
N VAL A 42 -7.37 -0.94 8.61
CA VAL A 42 -6.17 -0.14 8.81
C VAL A 42 -6.55 1.26 9.30
N LEU A 43 -5.73 1.82 10.19
CA LEU A 43 -5.95 3.19 10.67
C LEU A 43 -5.48 4.18 9.61
N GLU A 44 -6.28 5.22 9.39
CA GLU A 44 -5.95 6.22 8.37
C GLU A 44 -4.62 6.89 8.65
N GLU A 45 -4.26 7.11 9.91
CA GLU A 45 -3.00 7.75 10.26
C GLU A 45 -1.78 6.89 9.92
N GLU A 46 -1.98 5.61 9.58
CA GLU A 46 -0.89 4.76 9.13
C GLU A 46 -0.67 4.86 7.62
N LEU A 47 -1.59 5.50 6.91
CA LEU A 47 -1.51 5.66 5.45
C LEU A 47 -0.85 7.00 5.15
N ILE A 48 0.46 7.05 5.34
CA ILE A 48 1.22 8.31 5.33
C ILE A 48 1.69 8.68 3.93
N TRP A 49 1.97 9.96 3.76
CA TRP A 49 2.64 10.45 2.57
C TRP A 49 4.04 9.85 2.50
N HIS A 50 4.38 9.31 1.34
CA HIS A 50 5.71 8.71 1.13
C HIS A 50 6.06 8.77 -0.35
N ARG A 51 7.31 8.41 -0.65
CA ARG A 51 7.80 8.31 -2.02
C ARG A 51 8.64 7.05 -2.14
N ASP A 52 8.70 6.53 -3.35
CA ASP A 52 9.42 5.31 -3.65
C ASP A 52 10.63 5.60 -4.52
N LYS A 53 11.62 4.74 -4.47
CA LYS A 53 12.85 4.92 -5.25
C LYS A 53 12.73 4.40 -6.68
N SER A 54 11.67 3.70 -7.00
CA SER A 54 11.44 3.12 -8.32
C SER A 54 10.13 3.59 -8.88
N ASN A 55 10.05 3.69 -10.21
CA ASN A 55 8.76 3.85 -10.87
C ASN A 55 7.94 2.60 -10.63
N ARG A 56 6.65 2.77 -10.39
CA ARG A 56 5.76 1.67 -10.12
C ARG A 56 4.54 1.74 -10.99
N GLN A 57 4.14 0.58 -11.49
CA GLN A 57 2.83 0.41 -12.09
C GLN A 57 2.02 -0.47 -11.17
N ILE A 58 0.81 -0.01 -10.83
CA ILE A 58 -0.07 -0.77 -9.96
C ILE A 58 -1.32 -1.14 -10.72
N HIS A 59 -1.83 -2.34 -10.45
CA HIS A 59 -3.07 -2.85 -11.02
C HIS A 59 -3.99 -3.19 -9.86
N ILE A 60 -5.22 -2.71 -9.90
CA ILE A 60 -6.16 -2.87 -8.80
C ILE A 60 -6.89 -4.19 -8.95
N LEU A 61 -6.68 -5.09 -7.98
CA LEU A 61 -7.29 -6.41 -7.98
C LEU A 61 -8.57 -6.46 -7.14
N GLY A 62 -8.65 -5.63 -6.10
CA GLY A 62 -9.81 -5.59 -5.23
C GLY A 62 -9.84 -4.31 -4.42
N GLY A 63 -11.02 -3.95 -3.94
CA GLY A 63 -11.19 -2.75 -3.13
C GLY A 63 -12.46 -2.01 -3.49
N ASP A 64 -12.81 -1.04 -2.66
CA ASP A 64 -14.00 -0.23 -2.89
C ASP A 64 -13.79 1.12 -2.21
N GLY A 65 -13.80 2.19 -3.01
CA GLY A 65 -13.71 3.54 -2.48
C GLY A 65 -12.34 4.00 -2.06
N TRP A 66 -11.30 3.20 -2.28
CA TRP A 66 -9.94 3.64 -2.01
C TRP A 66 -9.50 4.67 -3.04
N GLN A 67 -8.63 5.58 -2.63
CA GLN A 67 -8.14 6.64 -3.50
C GLN A 67 -6.63 6.72 -3.41
N LEU A 68 -6.03 7.20 -4.50
CA LEU A 68 -4.62 7.53 -4.58
C LEU A 68 -4.51 9.03 -4.73
N GLN A 69 -3.65 9.65 -3.93
CA GLN A 69 -3.43 11.09 -4.02
C GLN A 69 -1.95 11.38 -4.17
N PHE A 70 -1.62 12.11 -5.22
CA PHE A 70 -0.30 12.68 -5.39
C PHE A 70 -0.24 14.06 -4.74
N GLU A 71 0.97 14.47 -4.36
CA GLU A 71 1.22 15.80 -3.85
C GLU A 71 0.72 16.82 -4.89
N ASP A 72 0.05 17.86 -4.42
CA ASP A 72 -0.48 18.96 -5.25
C ASP A 72 -1.59 18.55 -6.21
N LYS A 73 -2.22 17.40 -5.98
CA LYS A 73 -3.33 16.94 -6.82
C LYS A 73 -4.50 16.49 -5.97
N LEU A 74 -5.67 16.47 -6.58
CA LEU A 74 -6.84 15.91 -5.95
C LEU A 74 -6.73 14.39 -5.93
N PRO A 75 -7.34 13.74 -4.92
CA PRO A 75 -7.37 12.28 -4.90
C PRO A 75 -8.10 11.72 -6.13
N GLU A 76 -7.63 10.57 -6.59
CA GLU A 76 -8.31 9.87 -7.66
C GLU A 76 -8.71 8.47 -7.20
N GLU A 77 -9.87 8.02 -7.62
CA GLU A 77 -10.41 6.74 -7.17
C GLU A 77 -9.65 5.58 -7.81
N LEU A 78 -9.35 4.57 -7.00
CA LEU A 78 -8.71 3.34 -7.48
C LEU A 78 -9.81 2.35 -7.86
N THR A 79 -9.97 2.16 -9.16
CA THR A 79 -11.02 1.31 -9.72
C THR A 79 -10.47 -0.07 -10.03
N VAL A 80 -11.18 -1.11 -9.58
CA VAL A 80 -10.78 -2.49 -9.84
C VAL A 80 -10.64 -2.73 -11.35
N GLY A 81 -9.54 -3.36 -11.74
CA GLY A 81 -9.24 -3.65 -13.13
C GLY A 81 -8.46 -2.57 -13.86
N GLN A 82 -8.22 -1.44 -13.23
CA GLN A 82 -7.48 -0.33 -13.83
C GLN A 82 -6.04 -0.31 -13.36
N ASP A 83 -5.19 0.29 -14.18
CA ASP A 83 -3.76 0.49 -13.88
C ASP A 83 -3.49 1.94 -13.54
N TYR A 84 -2.51 2.15 -12.66
CA TYR A 84 -2.09 3.50 -12.26
C TYR A 84 -0.57 3.52 -12.21
N TYR A 85 0.00 4.64 -12.62
CA TYR A 85 1.45 4.81 -12.65
C TYR A 85 1.87 5.76 -11.55
N ILE A 86 2.87 5.33 -10.76
CA ILE A 86 3.44 6.15 -9.69
C ILE A 86 4.90 6.40 -10.03
N PRO A 87 5.26 7.61 -10.47
CA PRO A 87 6.65 7.93 -10.78
C PRO A 87 7.52 7.85 -9.53
N LYS A 88 8.77 7.46 -9.71
CA LYS A 88 9.72 7.43 -8.60
C LYS A 88 9.85 8.81 -7.96
N MET A 89 10.11 8.82 -6.67
CA MET A 89 10.39 10.02 -5.89
C MET A 89 9.24 11.03 -5.86
N THR A 90 8.03 10.60 -6.19
CA THR A 90 6.84 11.44 -6.14
C THR A 90 6.05 11.12 -4.88
N TYR A 91 5.81 12.13 -4.05
CA TYR A 91 5.04 11.92 -2.82
C TYR A 91 3.61 11.58 -3.14
N HIS A 92 3.12 10.55 -2.48
CA HIS A 92 1.75 10.07 -2.65
C HIS A 92 1.30 9.33 -1.40
N ARG A 93 0.00 9.10 -1.34
CA ARG A 93 -0.61 8.29 -0.28
C ARG A 93 -1.85 7.61 -0.82
N VAL A 94 -2.30 6.57 -0.13
CA VAL A 94 -3.64 6.03 -0.36
C VAL A 94 -4.57 6.56 0.70
N ILE A 95 -5.82 6.73 0.32
CA ILE A 95 -6.89 7.17 1.22
C ILE A 95 -7.82 5.99 1.37
N LYS A 96 -8.15 5.68 2.60
CA LYS A 96 -8.87 4.47 2.96
C LYS A 96 -10.25 4.40 2.32
N GLY A 97 -10.59 3.23 1.82
CA GLY A 97 -11.92 2.89 1.36
C GLY A 97 -12.60 1.92 2.32
N GLU A 98 -13.44 1.03 1.80
CA GLU A 98 -14.31 0.22 2.64
C GLU A 98 -13.95 -1.26 2.71
N LYS A 99 -13.44 -1.83 1.66
CA LYS A 99 -13.03 -3.24 1.64
C LYS A 99 -11.53 -3.29 1.56
N ASP A 100 -10.95 -4.47 1.81
CA ASP A 100 -9.51 -4.61 1.65
C ASP A 100 -9.09 -4.17 0.26
N LEU A 101 -8.03 -3.35 0.20
CA LEU A 101 -7.46 -2.95 -1.08
C LEU A 101 -6.37 -3.95 -1.45
N ILE A 102 -6.52 -4.56 -2.61
CA ILE A 102 -5.55 -5.55 -3.11
C ILE A 102 -5.01 -5.03 -4.42
N ILE A 103 -3.70 -4.85 -4.48
CA ILE A 103 -3.05 -4.31 -5.67
C ILE A 103 -1.87 -5.18 -6.06
N ARG A 104 -1.62 -5.23 -7.36
CA ARG A 104 -0.40 -5.82 -7.89
C ARG A 104 0.56 -4.69 -8.23
N ILE A 105 1.77 -4.76 -7.72
CA ILE A 105 2.79 -3.73 -7.91
C ILE A 105 3.92 -4.31 -8.74
N GLU A 106 4.32 -3.56 -9.76
CA GLU A 106 5.49 -3.89 -10.55
C GLU A 106 6.41 -2.67 -10.59
N ASN A 107 7.68 -2.86 -10.23
CA ASN A 107 8.71 -1.83 -10.41
C ASN A 107 9.15 -1.85 -11.86
N ILE A 108 9.19 -0.68 -12.46
CA ILE A 108 9.52 -0.56 -13.88
C ILE A 108 10.58 0.50 -14.15
#